data_c470116d47939aa1f97d911d59e8a70d
#
_entry.id   c470116d47939aa1f97d911d59e8a70d
#
_cell.length_a   1.000
_cell.length_b   1.000
_cell.length_c   1.000
_cell.angle_alpha   90.00
_cell.angle_beta   90.00
_cell.angle_gamma   90.00
#
_symmetry.space_group_name_H-M   'P 1'
#
loop_
_entity.id
_entity.type
_entity.pdbx_description
1 polymer ?
#
loop_
_entity_poly.entity_id
_entity_poly.type
_entity_poly.pdbx_seq_one_letter_code
_entity_poly.pdbx_strand_id
1 'polypeptide(L)'
;MSSISDQNKTITKEFFEALSNGSNKYLDFYTDESIIWTAGDNAMGGTRTKEEVVGFAQNILSAFPTGITFNITGITAENERVAVEISGKAIHASGETYNNQYHFLLIIKDGKILELKEYMDTQLAAKILLGE
;
A
#
# COMPACT_ATOMS: atom_id res chain seq x y z
N MET A 1 -25.14 14.52 0.04
CA MET A 1 -24.71 13.36 -0.78
C MET A 1 -23.23 13.52 -1.12
N SER A 2 -22.44 12.50 -0.85
CA SER A 2 -21.01 12.54 -1.15
C SER A 2 -20.75 12.34 -2.64
N SER A 3 -19.80 13.07 -3.19
CA SER A 3 -19.33 12.86 -4.55
C SER A 3 -18.56 11.53 -4.66
N ILE A 4 -18.32 11.09 -5.89
CA ILE A 4 -17.48 9.91 -6.15
C ILE A 4 -16.08 10.13 -5.59
N SER A 5 -15.52 11.34 -5.76
CA SER A 5 -14.22 11.69 -5.20
C SER A 5 -14.19 11.54 -3.69
N ASP A 6 -15.21 12.02 -2.98
CA ASP A 6 -15.29 11.91 -1.52
C ASP A 6 -15.45 10.47 -1.07
N GLN A 7 -16.28 9.68 -1.76
CA GLN A 7 -16.46 8.26 -1.47
C GLN A 7 -15.13 7.50 -1.63
N ASN A 8 -14.39 7.78 -2.69
CA ASN A 8 -13.13 7.10 -2.96
C ASN A 8 -12.01 7.52 -2.02
N LYS A 9 -12.02 8.76 -1.53
CA LYS A 9 -11.11 9.16 -0.44
C LYS A 9 -11.39 8.35 0.84
N THR A 10 -12.67 8.15 1.16
CA THR A 10 -13.07 7.36 2.34
C THR A 10 -12.60 5.91 2.19
N ILE A 11 -12.82 5.30 1.03
CA ILE A 11 -12.37 3.93 0.75
C ILE A 11 -10.86 3.83 0.90
N THR A 12 -10.11 4.80 0.38
CA THR A 12 -8.65 4.83 0.50
C THR A 12 -8.21 4.86 1.96
N LYS A 13 -8.84 5.71 2.78
CA LYS A 13 -8.53 5.79 4.21
C LYS A 13 -8.80 4.47 4.93
N GLU A 14 -9.92 3.83 4.64
CA GLU A 14 -10.30 2.54 5.23
C GLU A 14 -9.32 1.44 4.82
N PHE A 15 -8.89 1.45 3.57
CA PHE A 15 -7.91 0.49 3.05
C PHE A 15 -6.58 0.58 3.82
N PHE A 16 -6.02 1.78 3.96
CA PHE A 16 -4.76 1.96 4.67
C PHE A 16 -4.89 1.75 6.18
N GLU A 17 -6.06 2.00 6.75
CA GLU A 17 -6.34 1.67 8.15
C GLU A 17 -6.29 0.14 8.35
N ALA A 18 -6.90 -0.63 7.46
CA ALA A 18 -6.85 -2.09 7.51
C ALA A 18 -5.41 -2.61 7.41
N LEU A 19 -4.61 -2.04 6.50
CA LEU A 19 -3.20 -2.40 6.37
C LEU A 19 -2.42 -2.10 7.66
N SER A 20 -2.62 -0.91 8.23
CA SER A 20 -1.93 -0.48 9.45
C SER A 20 -2.28 -1.36 10.65
N ASN A 21 -3.50 -1.86 10.70
CA ASN A 21 -3.97 -2.71 11.80
C ASN A 21 -3.62 -4.19 11.60
N GLY A 22 -2.96 -4.53 10.48
CA GLY A 22 -2.63 -5.91 10.17
C GLY A 22 -3.85 -6.77 9.86
N SER A 23 -4.96 -6.16 9.48
CA SER A 23 -6.20 -6.86 9.17
C SER A 23 -6.21 -7.34 7.72
N ASN A 24 -6.64 -8.58 7.50
CA ASN A 24 -6.82 -9.14 6.16
C ASN A 24 -7.97 -8.47 5.38
N LYS A 25 -8.73 -7.59 6.02
CA LYS A 25 -9.85 -6.87 5.37
C LYS A 25 -9.40 -6.01 4.20
N TYR A 26 -8.12 -5.62 4.14
CA TYR A 26 -7.62 -4.88 2.98
C TYR A 26 -7.82 -5.65 1.67
N LEU A 27 -7.84 -6.99 1.73
CA LEU A 27 -8.06 -7.84 0.54
C LEU A 27 -9.46 -7.69 -0.03
N ASP A 28 -10.44 -7.30 0.78
CA ASP A 28 -11.83 -7.13 0.34
C ASP A 28 -11.99 -5.92 -0.58
N PHE A 29 -11.01 -5.01 -0.59
CA PHE A 29 -11.04 -3.86 -1.49
C PHE A 29 -10.58 -4.20 -2.90
N TYR A 30 -9.97 -5.37 -3.11
CA TYR A 30 -9.52 -5.82 -4.43
C TYR A 30 -10.53 -6.73 -5.10
N THR A 31 -10.41 -6.85 -6.42
CA THR A 31 -11.09 -7.88 -7.20
C THR A 31 -10.04 -8.84 -7.75
N ASP A 32 -10.46 -9.96 -8.34
CA ASP A 32 -9.53 -10.89 -8.98
C ASP A 32 -8.82 -10.27 -10.20
N GLU A 33 -9.35 -9.16 -10.71
CA GLU A 33 -8.80 -8.44 -11.85
C GLU A 33 -7.89 -7.27 -11.43
N SER A 34 -7.78 -6.99 -10.14
CA SER A 34 -6.97 -5.88 -9.64
C SER A 34 -5.50 -6.05 -9.97
N ILE A 35 -4.86 -4.94 -10.28
CA ILE A 35 -3.44 -4.88 -10.60
C ILE A 35 -2.75 -4.05 -9.53
N ILE A 36 -1.76 -4.64 -8.88
CA ILE A 36 -0.97 -3.97 -7.84
C ILE A 36 0.47 -3.86 -8.35
N TRP A 37 0.93 -2.64 -8.52
CA TRP A 37 2.24 -2.37 -9.10
C TRP A 37 3.10 -1.57 -8.12
N THR A 38 4.37 -1.97 -8.02
CA THR A 38 5.37 -1.29 -7.20
C THR A 38 6.48 -0.77 -8.09
N ALA A 39 6.84 0.50 -7.93
CA ALA A 39 7.93 1.12 -8.66
C ALA A 39 9.27 0.57 -8.18
N GLY A 40 10.26 0.62 -9.06
CA GLY A 40 11.64 0.30 -8.74
C GLY A 40 12.18 -0.87 -9.53
N ASP A 41 13.50 -0.93 -9.60
CA ASP A 41 14.24 -1.93 -10.36
C ASP A 41 14.94 -2.91 -9.43
N ASN A 42 14.23 -3.37 -8.40
CA ASN A 42 14.71 -4.40 -7.48
C ASN A 42 13.63 -5.49 -7.36
N ALA A 43 13.87 -6.49 -6.53
CA ALA A 43 12.96 -7.62 -6.36
C ALA A 43 11.57 -7.23 -5.81
N MET A 44 11.45 -6.05 -5.20
CA MET A 44 10.17 -5.54 -4.70
C MET A 44 9.30 -4.96 -5.81
N GLY A 45 9.91 -4.51 -6.91
CA GLY A 45 9.22 -3.85 -8.01
C GLY A 45 8.45 -4.83 -8.89
N GLY A 46 7.54 -4.29 -9.69
CA GLY A 46 6.78 -5.05 -10.67
C GLY A 46 5.30 -5.16 -10.35
N THR A 47 4.61 -5.94 -11.17
CA THR A 47 3.15 -6.10 -11.12
C THR A 47 2.76 -7.39 -10.42
N ARG A 48 1.73 -7.32 -9.58
CA ARG A 48 1.19 -8.46 -8.85
C ARG A 48 -0.33 -8.50 -8.96
N THR A 49 -0.88 -9.71 -9.02
CA THR A 49 -2.33 -9.94 -8.89
C THR A 49 -2.70 -9.94 -7.41
N LYS A 50 -4.02 -9.94 -7.13
CA LYS A 50 -4.52 -10.07 -5.74
C LYS A 50 -3.95 -11.32 -5.07
N GLU A 51 -3.92 -12.46 -5.76
CA GLU A 51 -3.39 -13.71 -5.23
C GLU A 51 -1.90 -13.60 -4.90
N GLU A 52 -1.12 -12.99 -5.78
CA GLU A 52 0.31 -12.80 -5.55
C GLU A 52 0.59 -11.86 -4.39
N VAL A 53 -0.28 -10.86 -4.18
CA VAL A 53 -0.16 -9.91 -3.06
C VAL A 53 -0.29 -10.63 -1.71
N VAL A 54 -1.14 -11.64 -1.61
CA VAL A 54 -1.31 -12.41 -0.37
C VAL A 54 0.02 -13.02 0.08
N GLY A 55 0.72 -13.71 -0.84
CA GLY A 55 2.02 -14.29 -0.55
C GLY A 55 3.08 -13.25 -0.24
N PHE A 56 3.10 -12.17 -1.00
CA PHE A 56 4.04 -11.07 -0.78
C PHE A 56 3.82 -10.41 0.59
N ALA A 57 2.56 -10.18 0.96
CA ALA A 57 2.23 -9.56 2.24
C ALA A 57 2.65 -10.42 3.42
N GLN A 58 2.58 -11.74 3.31
CA GLN A 58 3.04 -12.65 4.37
C GLN A 58 4.54 -12.49 4.62
N ASN A 59 5.33 -12.34 3.56
CA ASN A 59 6.76 -12.10 3.67
C ASN A 59 7.05 -10.76 4.34
N ILE A 60 6.29 -9.72 3.98
CA ILE A 60 6.44 -8.40 4.60
C ILE A 60 6.09 -8.47 6.10
N LEU A 61 5.00 -9.14 6.46
CA LEU A 61 4.59 -9.27 7.86
C LEU A 61 5.66 -10.00 8.69
N SER A 62 6.32 -11.00 8.12
CA SER A 62 7.43 -11.70 8.79
C SER A 62 8.61 -10.78 9.04
N ALA A 63 8.83 -9.81 8.15
CA ALA A 63 9.92 -8.85 8.27
C ALA A 63 9.64 -7.75 9.31
N PHE A 64 8.38 -7.49 9.63
CA PHE A 64 7.98 -6.44 10.57
C PHE A 64 7.07 -7.00 11.67
N PRO A 65 7.65 -7.52 12.75
CA PRO A 65 6.89 -8.20 13.82
C PRO A 65 5.79 -7.35 14.44
N THR A 66 5.96 -6.03 14.49
CA THR A 66 4.97 -5.11 15.05
C THR A 66 4.15 -4.39 13.96
N GLY A 67 4.31 -4.81 12.70
CA GLY A 67 3.57 -4.24 11.57
C GLY A 67 4.14 -2.94 11.03
N ILE A 68 3.44 -2.37 10.07
CA ILE A 68 3.76 -1.08 9.47
C ILE A 68 2.56 -0.16 9.68
N THR A 69 2.79 1.01 10.25
CA THR A 69 1.75 2.03 10.37
C THR A 69 1.84 2.98 9.19
N PHE A 70 0.73 3.10 8.44
CA PHE A 70 0.61 3.99 7.29
C PHE A 70 -0.15 5.24 7.71
N ASN A 71 0.54 6.36 7.83
CA ASN A 71 -0.07 7.64 8.22
C ASN A 71 -0.27 8.53 7.00
N ILE A 72 -1.52 8.78 6.63
CA ILE A 72 -1.86 9.61 5.47
C ILE A 72 -1.56 11.07 5.80
N THR A 73 -0.69 11.70 4.99
CA THR A 73 -0.31 13.10 5.16
C THR A 73 -0.98 14.02 4.13
N GLY A 74 -1.49 13.45 3.03
CA GLY A 74 -2.22 14.21 2.03
C GLY A 74 -3.02 13.26 1.14
N ILE A 75 -4.21 13.70 0.72
CA ILE A 75 -5.05 12.90 -0.17
C ILE A 75 -5.81 13.81 -1.11
N THR A 76 -5.77 13.46 -2.39
CA THR A 76 -6.45 14.20 -3.47
C THR A 76 -7.15 13.21 -4.37
N ALA A 77 -8.37 13.50 -4.75
CA ALA A 77 -9.13 12.62 -5.64
C ALA A 77 -9.81 13.40 -6.74
N GLU A 78 -9.85 12.81 -7.92
CA GLU A 78 -10.65 13.26 -9.04
C GLU A 78 -11.39 12.04 -9.57
N ASN A 79 -12.67 11.91 -9.19
CA ASN A 79 -13.53 10.78 -9.54
C ASN A 79 -12.90 9.44 -9.13
N GLU A 80 -12.52 8.59 -10.09
CA GLU A 80 -11.96 7.26 -9.82
C GLU A 80 -10.49 7.27 -9.38
N ARG A 81 -9.78 8.39 -9.62
CA ARG A 81 -8.34 8.49 -9.31
C ARG A 81 -8.13 9.12 -7.95
N VAL A 82 -7.35 8.44 -7.11
CA VAL A 82 -6.97 8.95 -5.78
C VAL A 82 -5.45 8.93 -5.67
N ALA A 83 -4.88 10.09 -5.38
CA ALA A 83 -3.45 10.24 -5.08
C ALA A 83 -3.30 10.46 -3.58
N VAL A 84 -2.46 9.66 -2.92
CA VAL A 84 -2.30 9.72 -1.47
C VAL A 84 -0.83 9.69 -1.09
N GLU A 85 -0.44 10.63 -0.24
CA GLU A 85 0.89 10.70 0.33
C GLU A 85 0.87 10.10 1.73
N ILE A 86 1.83 9.23 2.03
CA ILE A 86 1.84 8.46 3.28
C ILE A 86 3.23 8.46 3.87
N SER A 87 3.30 8.65 5.19
CA SER A 87 4.50 8.43 5.98
C SER A 87 4.36 7.10 6.70
N GLY A 88 5.26 6.16 6.42
CA GLY A 88 5.25 4.85 7.06
C GLY A 88 6.14 4.81 8.29
N LYS A 89 5.77 3.99 9.27
CA LYS A 89 6.58 3.73 10.47
C LYS A 89 6.62 2.25 10.73
N ALA A 90 7.83 1.69 10.82
CA ALA A 90 8.01 0.28 11.12
C ALA A 90 9.40 0.04 11.72
N ILE A 91 9.51 -1.08 12.46
CA ILE A 91 10.78 -1.61 12.94
C ILE A 91 10.95 -2.98 12.31
N HIS A 92 12.01 -3.13 11.53
CA HIS A 92 12.35 -4.40 10.90
C HIS A 92 12.77 -5.42 11.97
N ALA A 93 12.65 -6.72 11.66
CA ALA A 93 13.04 -7.81 12.56
C ALA A 93 14.50 -7.69 13.02
N SER A 94 15.37 -7.05 12.25
CA SER A 94 16.76 -6.77 12.62
C SER A 94 16.92 -5.69 13.69
N GLY A 95 15.84 -4.99 14.03
CA GLY A 95 15.86 -3.83 14.92
C GLY A 95 16.08 -2.50 14.20
N GLU A 96 16.32 -2.54 12.88
CA GLU A 96 16.49 -1.32 12.09
C GLU A 96 15.15 -0.60 11.86
N THR A 97 15.20 0.73 11.90
CA THR A 97 14.03 1.56 11.60
C THR A 97 13.76 1.55 10.09
N TYR A 98 12.50 1.32 9.73
CA TYR A 98 12.04 1.36 8.34
C TYR A 98 10.90 2.37 8.22
N ASN A 99 11.23 3.65 8.21
CA ASN A 99 10.26 4.74 8.06
C ASN A 99 10.27 5.21 6.61
N ASN A 100 9.59 4.45 5.73
CA ASN A 100 9.57 4.77 4.31
C ASN A 100 8.54 5.86 4.01
N GLN A 101 8.77 6.57 2.91
CA GLN A 101 7.87 7.57 2.38
C GLN A 101 7.20 7.00 1.16
N TYR A 102 5.88 7.15 1.07
CA TYR A 102 5.08 6.55 0.00
C TYR A 102 4.24 7.58 -0.72
N HIS A 103 4.05 7.34 -2.00
CA HIS A 103 3.00 7.97 -2.79
C HIS A 103 2.26 6.84 -3.51
N PHE A 104 0.96 6.73 -3.27
CA PHE A 104 0.14 5.72 -3.96
C PHE A 104 -0.82 6.41 -4.91
N LEU A 105 -1.01 5.80 -6.07
CA LEU A 105 -2.08 6.19 -6.99
C LEU A 105 -3.04 5.02 -7.11
N LEU A 106 -4.31 5.26 -6.78
CA LEU A 106 -5.34 4.23 -6.81
C LEU A 106 -6.39 4.57 -7.86
N ILE A 107 -6.86 3.56 -8.58
CA ILE A 107 -8.05 3.64 -9.41
C ILE A 107 -9.13 2.84 -8.70
N ILE A 108 -10.19 3.53 -8.28
CA ILE A 108 -11.28 2.93 -7.50
C ILE A 108 -12.58 3.08 -8.27
N LYS A 109 -13.25 1.96 -8.50
CA LYS A 109 -14.52 1.92 -9.20
C LYS A 109 -15.49 0.99 -8.46
N ASP A 110 -16.71 1.46 -8.25
CA ASP A 110 -17.75 0.69 -7.58
C ASP A 110 -17.30 0.12 -6.24
N GLY A 111 -16.54 0.91 -5.48
CA GLY A 111 -16.05 0.53 -4.16
C GLY A 111 -14.85 -0.39 -4.15
N LYS A 112 -14.26 -0.70 -5.30
CA LYS A 112 -13.12 -1.62 -5.40
C LYS A 112 -11.92 -0.93 -6.00
N ILE A 113 -10.74 -1.30 -5.51
CA ILE A 113 -9.45 -0.84 -6.05
C ILE A 113 -9.11 -1.73 -7.23
N LEU A 114 -9.20 -1.17 -8.44
CA LEU A 114 -8.86 -1.89 -9.67
C LEU A 114 -7.38 -1.84 -9.97
N GLU A 115 -6.73 -0.75 -9.56
CA GLU A 115 -5.30 -0.57 -9.78
C GLU A 115 -4.73 0.20 -8.60
N LEU A 116 -3.59 -0.27 -8.11
CA LEU A 116 -2.82 0.42 -7.07
C LEU A 116 -1.38 0.51 -7.57
N LYS A 117 -0.86 1.73 -7.62
CA LYS A 117 0.55 1.99 -7.94
C LYS A 117 1.24 2.53 -6.71
N GLU A 118 2.29 1.83 -6.29
CA GLU A 118 3.07 2.18 -5.11
C GLU A 118 4.42 2.75 -5.52
N TYR A 119 4.69 3.97 -5.07
CA TYR A 119 5.98 4.63 -5.19
C TYR A 119 6.55 4.84 -3.79
N MET A 120 7.84 4.62 -3.62
CA MET A 120 8.48 4.72 -2.32
C MET A 120 9.96 5.04 -2.48
N ASP A 121 10.65 5.24 -1.37
CA ASP A 121 12.11 5.26 -1.37
C ASP A 121 12.60 3.83 -1.58
N THR A 122 12.92 3.49 -2.81
CA THR A 122 13.31 2.14 -3.21
C THR A 122 14.71 1.79 -2.73
N GLN A 123 15.56 2.77 -2.49
CA GLN A 123 16.89 2.54 -1.93
C GLN A 123 16.79 2.06 -0.48
N LEU A 124 15.94 2.72 0.32
CA LEU A 124 15.70 2.30 1.70
C LEU A 124 15.06 0.90 1.74
N ALA A 125 14.09 0.64 0.87
CA ALA A 125 13.46 -0.67 0.77
C ALA A 125 14.49 -1.75 0.44
N ALA A 126 15.37 -1.52 -0.53
CA ALA A 126 16.40 -2.47 -0.92
C ALA A 126 17.36 -2.75 0.24
N LYS A 127 17.78 -1.70 0.95
CA LYS A 127 18.72 -1.82 2.07
C LYS A 127 18.14 -2.67 3.19
N ILE A 128 16.92 -2.39 3.61
CA ILE A 128 16.31 -3.02 4.79
C ILE A 128 15.69 -4.38 4.46
N LEU A 129 14.94 -4.47 3.34
CA LEU A 129 14.19 -5.66 3.01
C LEU A 129 15.00 -6.68 2.21
N LEU A 130 15.94 -6.21 1.39
CA LEU A 130 16.72 -7.09 0.51
C LEU A 130 18.18 -7.23 0.94
N GLY A 131 18.63 -6.47 1.94
CA GLY A 131 20.00 -6.51 2.44
C GLY A 131 21.02 -5.96 1.45
N GLU A 132 20.59 -5.08 0.58
CA GLU A 132 21.46 -4.51 -0.46
C GLU A 132 22.12 -3.18 -0.07
#